data_f259d46aeb2fce74351eb3a1c7f66218
#
_entry.id   f259d46aeb2fce74351eb3a1c7f66218
#
_cell.length_a   1.000
_cell.length_b   1.000
_cell.length_c   1.000
_cell.angle_alpha   90.00
_cell.angle_beta   90.00
_cell.angle_gamma   90.00
#
_symmetry.space_group_name_H-M   'P 1'
#
loop_
_entity.id
_entity.type
_entity.pdbx_description
1 polymer ?
#
loop_
_entity_poly.entity_id
_entity_poly.type
_entity_poly.pdbx_seq_one_letter_code
_entity_poly.pdbx_strand_id
1 'polypeptide(L)'
;MKPTIIDHIGVAVKSIPEALEFWEKALGVQCSGVEEVADQRVKTAFLPLKDSEVELLEPTSDDSPIAKFLEKNGGRGGMHHLALRVDDLEAALAELKARGVRLIDEKPRKGAGGAMIAFIHPSATGGVLLELSQR
;
A
#
# COMPACT_ATOMS: atom_id res chain seq x y z
N MET A 1 1.16 21.09 -3.32
CA MET A 1 0.86 19.66 -3.46
C MET A 1 -0.61 19.41 -3.18
N LYS A 2 -1.26 18.66 -4.04
CA LYS A 2 -2.68 18.33 -3.85
C LYS A 2 -2.95 16.89 -4.32
N PRO A 3 -3.23 15.97 -3.40
CA PRO A 3 -3.63 14.62 -3.80
C PRO A 3 -4.92 14.67 -4.62
N THR A 4 -5.03 13.80 -5.62
CA THR A 4 -6.13 13.83 -6.57
C THR A 4 -7.19 12.77 -6.29
N ILE A 5 -6.78 11.55 -6.01
CA ILE A 5 -7.71 10.45 -5.73
C ILE A 5 -7.09 9.51 -4.69
N ILE A 6 -7.91 8.64 -4.14
CA ILE A 6 -7.41 7.48 -3.42
C ILE A 6 -6.86 6.52 -4.48
N ASP A 7 -5.54 6.30 -4.47
CA ASP A 7 -4.92 5.39 -5.42
C ASP A 7 -5.31 3.95 -5.11
N HIS A 8 -5.11 3.55 -3.86
CA HIS A 8 -5.50 2.22 -3.40
C HIS A 8 -5.55 2.15 -1.88
N ILE A 9 -6.14 1.07 -1.39
CA ILE A 9 -6.10 0.69 0.01
C ILE A 9 -5.36 -0.64 0.07
N GLY A 10 -4.29 -0.69 0.87
CA GLY A 10 -3.53 -1.91 1.08
C GLY A 10 -4.12 -2.71 2.23
N VAL A 11 -4.41 -3.97 1.97
CA VAL A 11 -5.00 -4.89 2.95
C VAL A 11 -4.05 -6.07 3.13
N ALA A 12 -3.55 -6.25 4.35
CA ALA A 12 -2.68 -7.37 4.69
C ALA A 12 -3.51 -8.64 4.82
N VAL A 13 -3.05 -9.72 4.18
CA VAL A 13 -3.69 -11.02 4.24
C VAL A 13 -2.64 -12.11 4.48
N LYS A 14 -3.04 -13.21 5.08
CA LYS A 14 -2.15 -14.37 5.25
C LYS A 14 -1.92 -15.09 3.94
N SER A 15 -2.95 -15.15 3.10
CA SER A 15 -2.95 -15.90 1.85
C SER A 15 -3.83 -15.20 0.84
N ILE A 16 -3.26 -14.83 -0.30
CA ILE A 16 -4.03 -14.24 -1.40
C ILE A 16 -5.08 -15.21 -1.92
N PRO A 17 -4.76 -16.50 -2.20
CA PRO A 17 -5.81 -17.42 -2.66
C PRO A 17 -7.00 -17.54 -1.70
N GLU A 18 -6.74 -17.58 -0.40
CA GLU A 18 -7.83 -17.62 0.59
C GLU A 18 -8.64 -16.33 0.60
N ALA A 19 -7.97 -15.18 0.54
CA ALA A 19 -8.65 -13.89 0.53
C ALA A 19 -9.54 -13.73 -0.71
N LEU A 20 -9.11 -14.24 -1.85
CA LEU A 20 -9.88 -14.16 -3.10
C LEU A 20 -11.18 -14.96 -3.06
N GLU A 21 -11.32 -15.92 -2.15
CA GLU A 21 -12.60 -16.59 -1.96
C GLU A 21 -13.70 -15.61 -1.55
N PHE A 22 -13.34 -14.61 -0.74
CA PHE A 22 -14.28 -13.55 -0.41
C PHE A 22 -14.30 -12.45 -1.47
N TRP A 23 -13.15 -11.85 -1.74
CA TRP A 23 -13.10 -10.64 -2.56
C TRP A 23 -13.52 -10.87 -4.00
N GLU A 24 -13.08 -11.97 -4.58
CA GLU A 24 -13.39 -12.27 -5.99
C GLU A 24 -14.65 -13.11 -6.13
N LYS A 25 -14.73 -14.23 -5.43
CA LYS A 25 -15.85 -15.16 -5.62
C LYS A 25 -17.14 -14.69 -4.96
N ALA A 26 -17.09 -14.25 -3.71
CA ALA A 26 -18.29 -13.83 -3.00
C ALA A 26 -18.69 -12.38 -3.34
N LEU A 27 -17.72 -11.48 -3.34
CA LEU A 27 -18.00 -10.06 -3.56
C LEU A 27 -17.99 -9.65 -5.03
N GLY A 28 -17.29 -10.39 -5.88
CA GLY A 28 -17.28 -10.13 -7.32
C GLY A 28 -16.25 -9.14 -7.79
N VAL A 29 -15.27 -8.79 -6.97
CA VAL A 29 -14.20 -7.89 -7.38
C VAL A 29 -13.10 -8.72 -8.07
N GLN A 30 -12.97 -8.59 -9.38
CA GLN A 30 -12.03 -9.40 -10.15
C GLN A 30 -10.57 -9.04 -9.88
N CYS A 31 -9.75 -10.04 -9.60
CA CYS A 31 -8.31 -9.86 -9.49
C CYS A 31 -7.72 -9.74 -10.90
N SER A 32 -7.04 -8.63 -11.17
CA SER A 32 -6.42 -8.39 -12.48
C SER A 32 -5.03 -8.99 -12.60
N GLY A 33 -4.43 -9.40 -11.49
CA GLY A 33 -3.11 -10.01 -11.50
C GLY A 33 -2.46 -10.01 -10.13
N VAL A 34 -1.35 -10.74 -10.03
CA VAL A 34 -0.54 -10.80 -8.80
C VAL A 34 0.90 -10.50 -9.19
N GLU A 35 1.56 -9.65 -8.41
CA GLU A 35 2.95 -9.26 -8.63
C GLU A 35 3.75 -9.49 -7.35
N GLU A 36 4.96 -10.00 -7.49
CA GLU A 36 5.87 -10.06 -6.35
C GLU A 36 6.77 -8.83 -6.37
N VAL A 37 6.75 -8.06 -5.29
CA VAL A 37 7.64 -6.90 -5.11
C VAL A 37 8.77 -7.37 -4.19
N ALA A 38 9.84 -7.87 -4.80
CA ALA A 38 10.93 -8.55 -4.09
C ALA A 38 11.59 -7.64 -3.03
N ASP A 39 11.81 -6.38 -3.37
CA ASP A 39 12.45 -5.42 -2.44
C ASP A 39 11.64 -5.21 -1.17
N GLN A 40 10.34 -5.35 -1.26
CA GLN A 40 9.42 -5.17 -0.12
C GLN A 40 9.01 -6.50 0.51
N ARG A 41 9.44 -7.62 -0.07
CA ARG A 41 9.12 -8.98 0.40
C ARG A 41 7.63 -9.20 0.54
N VAL A 42 6.88 -8.85 -0.52
CA VAL A 42 5.43 -8.91 -0.55
C VAL A 42 4.94 -9.38 -1.92
N LYS A 43 3.86 -10.16 -1.92
CA LYS A 43 3.06 -10.41 -3.11
C LYS A 43 1.85 -9.51 -3.04
N THR A 44 1.50 -8.87 -4.15
CA THR A 44 0.38 -7.95 -4.23
C THR A 44 -0.63 -8.46 -5.25
N ALA A 45 -1.87 -8.63 -4.84
CA ALA A 45 -2.97 -8.92 -5.75
C ALA A 45 -3.76 -7.65 -6.01
N PHE A 46 -4.02 -7.35 -7.27
CA PHE A 46 -4.69 -6.11 -7.68
C PHE A 46 -6.18 -6.36 -7.89
N LEU A 47 -7.00 -5.67 -7.13
CA LEU A 47 -8.47 -5.73 -7.22
C LEU A 47 -8.98 -4.36 -7.66
N PRO A 48 -9.00 -4.07 -8.98
CA PRO A 48 -9.39 -2.74 -9.46
C PRO A 48 -10.85 -2.44 -9.25
N LEU A 49 -11.12 -1.22 -8.85
CA LEU A 49 -12.42 -0.60 -8.81
C LEU A 49 -12.43 0.52 -9.86
N LYS A 50 -13.48 1.33 -9.92
CA LYS A 50 -13.60 2.33 -10.97
C LYS A 50 -12.44 3.33 -10.99
N ASP A 51 -12.19 4.01 -9.87
CA ASP A 51 -11.18 5.07 -9.79
C ASP A 51 -10.06 4.76 -8.81
N SER A 52 -10.08 3.57 -8.20
CA SER A 52 -9.09 3.15 -7.22
C SER A 52 -8.95 1.63 -7.28
N GLU A 53 -8.26 1.05 -6.31
CA GLU A 53 -8.22 -0.41 -6.18
C GLU A 53 -7.97 -0.82 -4.74
N VAL A 54 -8.28 -2.06 -4.45
CA VAL A 54 -7.82 -2.72 -3.24
C VAL A 54 -6.61 -3.56 -3.63
N GLU A 55 -5.55 -3.49 -2.83
CA GLU A 55 -4.37 -4.35 -3.02
C GLU A 55 -4.28 -5.30 -1.84
N LEU A 56 -4.33 -6.59 -2.12
CA LEU A 56 -4.12 -7.62 -1.10
C LEU A 56 -2.63 -7.90 -1.00
N LEU A 57 -2.09 -7.83 0.21
CA LEU A 57 -0.67 -7.92 0.47
C LEU A 57 -0.37 -9.18 1.29
N GLU A 58 0.37 -10.12 0.68
CA GLU A 58 0.79 -11.36 1.34
C GLU A 58 2.30 -11.33 1.55
N PRO A 59 2.80 -11.61 2.77
CA PRO A 59 4.24 -11.58 3.00
C PRO A 59 4.92 -12.77 2.32
N THR A 60 6.14 -12.54 1.79
CA THR A 60 6.94 -13.61 1.19
C THR A 60 8.01 -14.14 2.12
N SER A 61 8.22 -13.49 3.28
CA SER A 61 9.19 -13.92 4.29
C SER A 61 8.81 -13.38 5.66
N ASP A 62 9.39 -13.96 6.72
CA ASP A 62 9.07 -13.56 8.09
C ASP A 62 9.55 -12.16 8.44
N ASP A 63 10.53 -11.63 7.71
CA ASP A 63 11.04 -10.27 7.93
C ASP A 63 10.32 -9.22 7.06
N SER A 64 9.29 -9.62 6.32
CA SER A 64 8.45 -8.69 5.57
C SER A 64 7.71 -7.73 6.51
N PRO A 65 7.56 -6.45 6.13
CA PRO A 65 6.73 -5.51 6.90
C PRO A 65 5.29 -6.02 7.08
N ILE A 66 4.77 -6.75 6.09
CA ILE A 66 3.42 -7.32 6.16
C ILE A 66 3.37 -8.47 7.18
N ALA A 67 4.42 -9.30 7.22
CA ALA A 67 4.50 -10.37 8.22
C ALA A 67 4.50 -9.78 9.63
N LYS A 68 5.24 -8.70 9.84
CA LYS A 68 5.28 -8.01 11.13
C LYS A 68 3.93 -7.39 11.49
N PHE A 69 3.24 -6.83 10.50
CA PHE A 69 1.89 -6.30 10.71
C PHE A 69 0.93 -7.40 11.16
N LEU A 70 0.94 -8.54 10.47
CA LEU A 70 0.10 -9.68 10.82
C LEU A 70 0.40 -10.18 12.24
N GLU A 71 1.67 -10.29 12.58
CA GLU A 71 2.09 -10.71 13.93
C GLU A 71 1.55 -9.76 15.01
N LYS A 72 1.72 -8.45 14.81
CA LYS A 72 1.21 -7.45 15.75
C LYS A 72 -0.31 -7.44 15.84
N ASN A 73 -0.99 -7.89 14.79
CA ASN A 73 -2.44 -7.93 14.74
C ASN A 73 -3.01 -9.29 15.16
N GLY A 74 -2.25 -10.06 15.91
CA GLY A 74 -2.68 -11.37 16.42
C GLY A 74 -2.84 -12.42 15.33
N GLY A 75 -2.13 -12.31 14.23
CA GLY A 75 -2.21 -13.22 13.11
C GLY A 75 -3.37 -12.95 12.17
N ARG A 76 -4.09 -11.84 12.37
CA ARG A 76 -5.22 -11.48 11.52
C ARG A 76 -4.83 -10.43 10.49
N GLY A 77 -5.45 -10.51 9.30
CA GLY A 77 -5.32 -9.48 8.29
C GLY A 77 -6.06 -8.20 8.68
N GLY A 78 -5.97 -7.21 7.84
CA GLY A 78 -6.64 -5.93 8.03
C GLY A 78 -6.05 -4.85 7.14
N MET A 79 -6.59 -3.65 7.24
CA MET A 79 -6.10 -2.51 6.49
C MET A 79 -4.69 -2.17 6.94
N HIS A 80 -3.76 -2.12 5.99
CA HIS A 80 -2.36 -1.84 6.27
C HIS A 80 -2.00 -0.39 5.97
N HIS A 81 -2.43 0.13 4.83
CA HIS A 81 -2.12 1.50 4.46
C HIS A 81 -3.16 2.09 3.51
N LEU A 82 -3.15 3.41 3.44
CA LEU A 82 -3.93 4.20 2.50
C LEU A 82 -2.96 4.89 1.55
N ALA A 83 -3.20 4.79 0.25
CA ALA A 83 -2.38 5.46 -0.74
C ALA A 83 -3.18 6.54 -1.46
N LEU A 84 -2.61 7.74 -1.51
CA LEU A 84 -3.17 8.87 -2.25
C LEU A 84 -2.29 9.17 -3.45
N ARG A 85 -2.92 9.47 -4.58
CA ARG A 85 -2.17 9.80 -5.80
C ARG A 85 -1.82 11.28 -5.83
N VAL A 86 -0.57 11.55 -6.24
CA VAL A 86 -0.08 12.90 -6.48
C VAL A 86 0.53 12.99 -7.88
N ASP A 87 0.56 14.18 -8.45
CA ASP A 87 1.11 14.37 -9.80
C ASP A 87 2.63 14.37 -9.82
N ASP A 88 3.26 14.92 -8.78
CA ASP A 88 4.72 15.04 -8.68
C ASP A 88 5.16 14.62 -7.28
N LEU A 89 5.61 13.39 -7.16
CA LEU A 89 5.97 12.81 -5.87
C LEU A 89 7.21 13.47 -5.26
N GLU A 90 8.22 13.78 -6.07
CA GLU A 90 9.41 14.44 -5.56
C GLU A 90 9.09 15.82 -4.97
N ALA A 91 8.27 16.59 -5.68
CA ALA A 91 7.84 17.90 -5.19
C ALA A 91 6.99 17.77 -3.91
N ALA A 92 6.12 16.77 -3.86
CA ALA A 92 5.29 16.52 -2.69
C ALA A 92 6.15 16.21 -1.46
N LEU A 93 7.15 15.35 -1.62
CA LEU A 93 8.04 14.98 -0.51
C LEU A 93 8.87 16.18 -0.05
N ALA A 94 9.35 16.99 -0.98
CA ALA A 94 10.11 18.21 -0.64
C ALA A 94 9.25 19.19 0.17
N GLU A 95 8.00 19.37 -0.24
CA GLU A 95 7.07 20.26 0.47
C GLU A 95 6.78 19.74 1.88
N LEU A 96 6.51 18.45 2.02
CA LEU A 96 6.24 17.85 3.33
C LEU A 96 7.45 17.96 4.25
N LYS A 97 8.64 17.70 3.72
CA LYS A 97 9.89 17.82 4.48
C LYS A 97 10.08 19.26 4.96
N ALA A 98 9.84 20.23 4.08
CA ALA A 98 9.95 21.65 4.43
C ALA A 98 8.97 22.05 5.53
N ARG A 99 7.83 21.37 5.65
CA ARG A 99 6.84 21.59 6.71
C ARG A 99 7.15 20.83 7.99
N GLY A 100 8.26 20.09 8.03
CA GLY A 100 8.65 19.33 9.22
C GLY A 100 7.91 18.00 9.38
N VAL A 101 7.27 17.51 8.34
CA VAL A 101 6.56 16.23 8.38
C VAL A 101 7.57 15.09 8.40
N ARG A 102 7.37 14.14 9.31
CA ARG A 102 8.24 12.96 9.39
C ARG A 102 7.92 11.96 8.28
N LEU A 103 8.91 11.71 7.43
CA LEU A 103 8.79 10.78 6.30
C LEU A 103 9.49 9.47 6.63
N ILE A 104 8.92 8.35 6.14
CA ILE A 104 9.63 7.07 6.13
C ILE A 104 10.59 7.05 4.93
N ASP A 105 10.08 7.45 3.77
CA ASP A 105 10.88 7.55 2.55
C ASP A 105 11.08 9.02 2.18
N GLU A 106 12.32 9.47 2.14
CA GLU A 106 12.62 10.83 1.73
C GLU A 106 12.73 10.97 0.22
N LYS A 107 12.83 9.85 -0.48
CA LYS A 107 12.91 9.78 -1.95
C LYS A 107 11.94 8.74 -2.49
N PRO A 108 11.41 8.94 -3.71
CA PRO A 108 10.57 7.94 -4.35
C PRO A 108 11.28 6.61 -4.54
N ARG A 109 10.54 5.53 -4.40
CA ARG A 109 11.01 4.18 -4.73
C ARG A 109 9.93 3.43 -5.50
N LYS A 110 10.30 2.34 -6.13
CA LYS A 110 9.35 1.54 -6.90
C LYS A 110 8.37 0.80 -5.99
N GLY A 111 7.10 0.89 -6.32
CA GLY A 111 6.04 0.11 -5.69
C GLY A 111 5.44 -0.88 -6.67
N ALA A 112 4.34 -1.50 -6.27
CA ALA A 112 3.61 -2.43 -7.11
C ALA A 112 2.97 -1.69 -8.29
N GLY A 113 2.76 -2.42 -9.40
CA GLY A 113 2.07 -1.88 -10.57
C GLY A 113 2.82 -0.81 -11.33
N GLY A 114 4.14 -0.71 -11.16
CA GLY A 114 4.95 0.28 -11.86
C GLY A 114 4.88 1.69 -11.30
N ALA A 115 4.20 1.88 -10.17
CA ALA A 115 4.09 3.20 -9.54
C ALA A 115 5.40 3.57 -8.83
N MET A 116 5.64 4.87 -8.69
CA MET A 116 6.65 5.39 -7.78
C MET A 116 5.95 5.79 -6.48
N ILE A 117 6.48 5.37 -5.35
CA ILE A 117 5.82 5.54 -4.06
C ILE A 117 6.77 6.10 -2.99
N ALA A 118 6.17 6.63 -1.93
CA ALA A 118 6.88 6.98 -0.71
C ALA A 118 5.91 6.93 0.46
N PHE A 119 6.38 6.44 1.60
CA PHE A 119 5.57 6.37 2.82
C PHE A 119 5.85 7.53 3.75
N ILE A 120 4.80 8.02 4.38
CA ILE A 120 4.84 9.04 5.44
C ILE A 120 4.69 8.31 6.76
N HIS A 121 5.49 8.70 7.76
CA HIS A 121 5.45 8.06 9.06
C HIS A 121 4.09 8.24 9.74
N PRO A 122 3.52 7.19 10.36
CA PRO A 122 2.20 7.30 11.01
C PRO A 122 2.11 8.38 12.10
N SER A 123 3.22 8.75 12.72
CA SER A 123 3.21 9.83 13.72
C SER A 123 2.78 11.17 13.12
N ALA A 124 2.97 11.36 11.81
CA ALA A 124 2.59 12.60 11.13
C ALA A 124 1.10 12.67 10.82
N THR A 125 0.42 11.53 10.80
CA THR A 125 -0.99 11.43 10.37
C THR A 125 -1.94 11.06 11.50
N GLY A 126 -1.43 10.92 12.70
CA GLY A 126 -2.26 10.48 13.83
C GLY A 126 -2.51 8.96 13.85
N GLY A 127 -1.66 8.18 13.20
CA GLY A 127 -1.71 6.72 13.27
C GLY A 127 -1.98 5.99 11.96
N VAL A 128 -2.18 6.73 10.87
CA VAL A 128 -2.41 6.12 9.55
C VAL A 128 -1.08 6.00 8.81
N LEU A 129 -0.75 4.81 8.35
CA LEU A 129 0.37 4.64 7.41
C LEU A 129 -0.09 5.13 6.04
N LEU A 130 0.43 6.29 5.65
CA LEU A 130 0.03 6.94 4.41
C LEU A 130 1.10 6.77 3.35
N GLU A 131 0.69 6.31 2.18
CA GLU A 131 1.53 6.24 1.00
C GLU A 131 1.16 7.34 0.04
N LEU A 132 2.15 7.97 -0.59
CA LEU A 132 1.92 8.82 -1.75
C LEU A 132 2.39 8.06 -2.98
N SER A 133 1.59 8.11 -4.04
CA SER A 133 1.83 7.34 -5.25
C SER A 133 1.76 8.24 -6.48
N GLN A 134 2.72 8.05 -7.39
CA GLN A 134 2.75 8.72 -8.69
C GLN A 134 2.76 7.65 -9.77
N ARG A 135 1.84 7.75 -10.71
CA ARG A 135 1.75 6.82 -11.84
C ARG A 135 2.11 7.45 -13.17
#